data_2630478255e8988b32a133fabb20890c
#
_entry.id   2630478255e8988b32a133fabb20890c
#
_cell.length_a   1.000
_cell.length_b   1.000
_cell.length_c   1.000
_cell.angle_alpha   90.00
_cell.angle_beta   90.00
_cell.angle_gamma   90.00
#
_symmetry.space_group_name_H-M   'P 1'
#
loop_
_entity.id
_entity.type
_entity.pdbx_description
1 polymer ?
#
loop_
_entity_poly.entity_id
_entity_poly.type
_entity_poly.pdbx_seq_one_letter_code
_entity_poly.pdbx_strand_id
1 'polypeptide(L)'
;MSTRQKLYRCIPLIGLLLTATIAEAIPSGAAVPKAGSPVFVTTAGQSADAHAVKLLLDRNKIAAGYDAIAEADKISGSKSLFLVMGGSSKGLGAAGMNEDEEIARITHILEKAKKEKMYIVGIHIGGESRRGALSAKFINLVAPQCNYIIVKQDGNKDNYFTKLGEKSKIPVTVIEETLDLVSVFKAMFAVK
;
A
#
# COMPACT_ATOMS: atom_id res chain seq x y z
N MET A 1 16.63 82.78 1.03
CA MET A 1 15.47 81.85 0.91
C MET A 1 16.03 80.48 0.47
N SER A 2 16.15 79.54 1.42
CA SER A 2 16.75 78.25 1.19
C SER A 2 15.65 77.16 1.16
N THR A 3 15.46 76.58 0.03
CA THR A 3 14.45 75.56 -0.17
C THR A 3 15.08 74.15 0.13
N ARG A 4 14.73 73.57 1.27
CA ARG A 4 15.15 72.20 1.64
C ARG A 4 14.30 71.19 0.87
N GLN A 5 14.93 70.43 -0.06
CA GLN A 5 14.34 69.25 -0.68
C GLN A 5 14.42 68.06 0.31
N LYS A 6 13.25 67.50 0.65
CA LYS A 6 13.14 66.27 1.40
C LYS A 6 13.27 65.10 0.46
N LEU A 7 14.36 64.31 0.58
CA LEU A 7 14.54 63.01 -0.09
C LEU A 7 13.68 61.94 0.63
N TYR A 8 12.67 61.45 -0.03
CA TYR A 8 11.96 60.26 0.42
C TYR A 8 12.74 59.00 -0.04
N ARG A 9 13.35 58.30 0.91
CA ARG A 9 13.95 57.00 0.68
C ARG A 9 12.83 55.96 0.58
N CYS A 10 12.58 55.44 -0.63
CA CYS A 10 11.77 54.25 -0.82
C CYS A 10 12.54 53.03 -0.30
N ILE A 11 12.06 52.41 0.77
CA ILE A 11 12.53 51.12 1.25
C ILE A 11 11.78 50.05 0.47
N PRO A 12 12.45 49.14 -0.30
CA PRO A 12 11.76 48.04 -0.95
C PRO A 12 11.31 47.06 0.12
N LEU A 13 10.00 46.78 0.19
CA LEU A 13 9.40 45.77 0.99
C LEU A 13 9.73 44.39 0.33
N ILE A 14 10.78 43.74 0.81
CA ILE A 14 11.10 42.36 0.38
C ILE A 14 10.06 41.45 1.04
N GLY A 15 9.07 41.07 0.26
CA GLY A 15 8.09 40.09 0.65
C GLY A 15 8.77 38.71 0.79
N LEU A 16 8.95 38.25 2.03
CA LEU A 16 9.40 36.90 2.34
C LEU A 16 8.27 35.92 1.98
N LEU A 17 8.37 35.29 0.80
CA LEU A 17 7.48 34.18 0.44
C LEU A 17 7.84 33.00 1.34
N LEU A 18 7.04 32.80 2.39
CA LEU A 18 7.09 31.58 3.21
C LEU A 18 6.49 30.43 2.38
N THR A 19 7.33 29.64 1.71
CA THR A 19 6.90 28.39 1.11
C THR A 19 6.65 27.39 2.24
N ALA A 20 5.38 27.23 2.62
CA ALA A 20 4.97 26.15 3.49
C ALA A 20 5.21 24.82 2.76
N THR A 21 6.28 24.13 3.09
CA THR A 21 6.43 22.71 2.74
C THR A 21 5.37 21.95 3.55
N ILE A 22 4.34 21.46 2.87
CA ILE A 22 3.39 20.51 3.45
C ILE A 22 4.21 19.24 3.67
N ALA A 23 4.61 18.99 4.91
CA ALA A 23 5.16 17.71 5.30
C ALA A 23 4.03 16.68 5.20
N GLU A 24 4.09 15.80 4.21
CA GLU A 24 3.19 14.64 4.16
C GLU A 24 3.40 13.84 5.45
N ALA A 25 2.32 13.61 6.20
CA ALA A 25 2.37 12.85 7.44
C ALA A 25 2.88 11.43 7.13
N ILE A 26 3.98 11.04 7.80
CA ILE A 26 4.49 9.67 7.67
C ILE A 26 3.57 8.78 8.51
N PRO A 27 3.01 7.70 7.92
CA PRO A 27 2.16 6.76 8.65
C PRO A 27 2.87 6.21 9.89
N SER A 28 2.11 5.95 10.95
CA SER A 28 2.67 5.40 12.19
C SER A 28 3.13 3.94 11.99
N GLY A 29 4.26 3.56 12.59
CA GLY A 29 4.76 2.20 12.54
C GLY A 29 6.26 2.08 12.24
N ALA A 30 6.67 0.91 11.76
CA ALA A 30 8.04 0.65 11.36
C ALA A 30 8.44 1.48 10.13
N ALA A 31 9.76 1.77 10.00
CA ALA A 31 10.29 2.42 8.80
C ALA A 31 9.88 1.62 7.54
N VAL A 32 9.40 2.32 6.51
CA VAL A 32 8.95 1.69 5.27
C VAL A 32 10.13 1.02 4.57
N PRO A 33 10.08 -0.31 4.38
CA PRO A 33 11.15 -1.04 3.71
C PRO A 33 11.23 -0.68 2.23
N LYS A 34 12.41 -0.85 1.63
CA LYS A 34 12.58 -0.73 0.18
C LYS A 34 12.10 -1.99 -0.53
N ALA A 35 11.45 -1.82 -1.66
CA ALA A 35 10.99 -2.91 -2.52
C ALA A 35 11.45 -2.70 -3.98
N GLY A 36 11.50 -3.79 -4.73
CA GLY A 36 11.91 -3.75 -6.13
C GLY A 36 10.72 -3.53 -7.08
N SER A 37 10.98 -2.86 -8.20
CA SER A 37 10.05 -2.76 -9.34
C SER A 37 10.59 -3.61 -10.51
N PRO A 38 9.73 -4.21 -11.37
CA PRO A 38 8.28 -4.07 -11.41
C PRO A 38 7.54 -4.81 -10.28
N VAL A 39 6.36 -4.29 -9.96
CA VAL A 39 5.43 -4.85 -8.98
C VAL A 39 4.35 -5.66 -9.72
N PHE A 40 3.86 -6.74 -9.13
CA PHE A 40 2.62 -7.35 -9.55
C PHE A 40 1.59 -7.24 -8.43
N VAL A 41 0.38 -6.79 -8.75
CA VAL A 41 -0.73 -6.63 -7.81
C VAL A 41 -1.81 -7.64 -8.13
N THR A 42 -2.27 -8.38 -7.14
CA THR A 42 -3.46 -9.24 -7.26
C THR A 42 -4.25 -9.26 -5.96
N THR A 43 -5.45 -9.83 -6.02
CA THR A 43 -6.31 -9.97 -4.85
C THR A 43 -5.94 -11.20 -4.04
N ALA A 44 -6.32 -11.19 -2.76
CA ALA A 44 -6.46 -12.37 -1.93
C ALA A 44 -7.84 -12.32 -1.27
N GLY A 45 -8.82 -12.96 -1.94
CA GLY A 45 -10.23 -12.96 -1.58
C GLY A 45 -11.15 -12.11 -2.45
N GLN A 46 -10.67 -11.66 -3.62
CA GLN A 46 -11.44 -10.98 -4.66
C GLN A 46 -12.08 -9.65 -4.23
N SER A 47 -11.43 -8.92 -3.30
CA SER A 47 -11.81 -7.55 -2.97
C SER A 47 -11.43 -6.57 -4.10
N ALA A 48 -12.29 -5.60 -4.39
CA ALA A 48 -12.02 -4.53 -5.34
C ALA A 48 -10.87 -3.59 -4.90
N ASP A 49 -10.44 -3.68 -3.65
CA ASP A 49 -9.39 -2.83 -3.08
C ASP A 49 -8.06 -2.94 -3.85
N ALA A 50 -7.79 -4.09 -4.48
CA ALA A 50 -6.58 -4.30 -5.28
C ALA A 50 -6.49 -3.35 -6.48
N HIS A 51 -7.63 -2.99 -7.09
CA HIS A 51 -7.67 -2.00 -8.17
C HIS A 51 -7.27 -0.60 -7.68
N ALA A 52 -7.70 -0.20 -6.48
CA ALA A 52 -7.28 1.06 -5.87
C ALA A 52 -5.77 1.10 -5.61
N VAL A 53 -5.19 0.01 -5.12
CA VAL A 53 -3.73 -0.12 -4.94
C VAL A 53 -3.00 0.06 -6.27
N LYS A 54 -3.47 -0.60 -7.34
CA LYS A 54 -2.90 -0.46 -8.70
C LYS A 54 -2.95 0.99 -9.19
N LEU A 55 -4.10 1.66 -9.05
CA LEU A 55 -4.24 3.07 -9.46
C LEU A 55 -3.26 4.00 -8.73
N LEU A 56 -3.02 3.76 -7.44
CA LEU A 56 -2.08 4.56 -6.65
C LEU A 56 -0.62 4.31 -7.04
N LEU A 57 -0.26 3.08 -7.42
CA LEU A 57 1.07 2.78 -8.00
C LEU A 57 1.27 3.53 -9.32
N ASP A 58 0.27 3.50 -10.22
CA ASP A 58 0.34 4.19 -11.50
C ASP A 58 0.48 5.71 -11.35
N ARG A 59 -0.30 6.31 -10.44
CA ARG A 59 -0.19 7.74 -10.12
C ARG A 59 1.22 8.14 -9.68
N ASN A 60 1.91 7.24 -8.99
CA ASN A 60 3.29 7.43 -8.57
C ASN A 60 4.32 6.96 -9.61
N LYS A 61 3.89 6.62 -10.83
CA LYS A 61 4.75 6.15 -11.93
C LYS A 61 5.59 4.92 -11.57
N ILE A 62 5.07 4.07 -10.68
CA ILE A 62 5.69 2.81 -10.30
C ILE A 62 5.20 1.74 -11.25
N ALA A 63 6.13 1.09 -11.97
CA ALA A 63 5.78 0.03 -12.92
C ALA A 63 5.11 -1.15 -12.18
N ALA A 64 3.84 -1.39 -12.50
CA ALA A 64 3.03 -2.42 -11.87
C ALA A 64 2.11 -3.13 -12.87
N GLY A 65 2.14 -4.47 -12.87
CA GLY A 65 1.12 -5.31 -13.48
C GLY A 65 -0.07 -5.49 -12.52
N TYR A 66 -1.25 -5.77 -13.06
CA TYR A 66 -2.45 -6.05 -12.27
C TYR A 66 -3.33 -7.07 -12.97
N ASP A 67 -3.75 -8.08 -12.23
CA ASP A 67 -4.81 -8.99 -12.62
C ASP A 67 -5.44 -9.56 -11.34
N ALA A 68 -6.75 -9.35 -11.15
CA ALA A 68 -7.46 -9.77 -9.94
C ALA A 68 -7.50 -11.30 -9.80
N ILE A 69 -7.53 -12.02 -10.92
CA ILE A 69 -7.63 -13.47 -11.01
C ILE A 69 -6.34 -14.13 -11.54
N ALA A 70 -5.21 -13.40 -11.42
CA ALA A 70 -3.93 -13.89 -11.92
C ALA A 70 -3.61 -15.30 -11.39
N GLU A 71 -3.15 -16.15 -12.29
CA GLU A 71 -2.50 -17.40 -11.96
C GLU A 71 -1.01 -17.20 -11.66
N ALA A 72 -0.39 -18.20 -11.05
CA ALA A 72 1.00 -18.10 -10.57
C ALA A 72 2.01 -17.73 -11.67
N ASP A 73 1.81 -18.14 -12.92
CA ASP A 73 2.73 -17.81 -14.00
C ASP A 73 2.73 -16.33 -14.41
N LYS A 74 1.61 -15.65 -14.15
CA LYS A 74 1.45 -14.21 -14.47
C LYS A 74 2.37 -13.30 -13.66
N ILE A 75 2.79 -13.72 -12.47
CA ILE A 75 3.65 -12.88 -11.61
C ILE A 75 5.12 -12.94 -12.00
N SER A 76 5.52 -13.85 -12.90
CA SER A 76 6.91 -14.05 -13.29
C SER A 76 7.58 -12.78 -13.81
N GLY A 77 8.85 -12.57 -13.43
CA GLY A 77 9.63 -11.39 -13.79
C GLY A 77 9.38 -10.15 -12.92
N SER A 78 8.39 -10.18 -12.03
CA SER A 78 8.17 -9.12 -11.04
C SER A 78 9.15 -9.26 -9.89
N LYS A 79 9.58 -8.12 -9.32
CA LYS A 79 10.45 -8.11 -8.14
C LYS A 79 9.69 -8.07 -6.84
N SER A 80 8.48 -7.52 -6.89
CA SER A 80 7.59 -7.46 -5.73
C SER A 80 6.20 -7.95 -6.08
N LEU A 81 5.59 -8.65 -5.14
CA LEU A 81 4.21 -9.10 -5.21
C LEU A 81 3.39 -8.35 -4.14
N PHE A 82 2.34 -7.67 -4.56
CA PHE A 82 1.38 -7.03 -3.68
C PHE A 82 0.10 -7.85 -3.64
N LEU A 83 -0.15 -8.47 -2.48
CA LEU A 83 -1.36 -9.24 -2.20
C LEU A 83 -2.33 -8.40 -1.39
N VAL A 84 -3.43 -7.96 -2.02
CA VAL A 84 -4.45 -7.15 -1.35
C VAL A 84 -5.48 -8.06 -0.72
N MET A 85 -5.44 -8.12 0.62
CA MET A 85 -6.20 -9.05 1.43
C MET A 85 -7.61 -8.53 1.74
N GLY A 86 -8.63 -9.28 1.38
CA GLY A 86 -10.01 -8.94 1.70
C GLY A 86 -11.00 -9.84 0.97
N GLY A 87 -11.83 -10.56 1.73
CA GLY A 87 -12.85 -11.47 1.17
C GLY A 87 -14.05 -10.69 0.63
N SER A 88 -14.51 -11.07 -0.57
CA SER A 88 -15.71 -10.54 -1.21
C SER A 88 -16.49 -11.66 -1.87
N SER A 89 -17.62 -12.07 -1.27
CA SER A 89 -18.50 -13.09 -1.89
C SER A 89 -18.98 -12.67 -3.28
N LYS A 90 -19.30 -11.38 -3.46
CA LYS A 90 -19.64 -10.84 -4.78
C LYS A 90 -18.46 -10.92 -5.75
N GLY A 91 -17.24 -10.63 -5.28
CA GLY A 91 -16.03 -10.71 -6.09
C GLY A 91 -15.72 -12.14 -6.50
N LEU A 92 -15.78 -13.09 -5.57
CA LEU A 92 -15.62 -14.53 -5.86
C LEU A 92 -16.63 -15.00 -6.90
N GLY A 93 -17.92 -14.69 -6.73
CA GLY A 93 -18.94 -15.04 -7.71
C GLY A 93 -18.70 -14.40 -9.09
N ALA A 94 -18.26 -13.14 -9.14
CA ALA A 94 -17.93 -12.47 -10.40
C ALA A 94 -16.70 -13.07 -11.09
N ALA A 95 -15.75 -13.61 -10.31
CA ALA A 95 -14.57 -14.31 -10.80
C ALA A 95 -14.88 -15.79 -11.19
N GLY A 96 -16.10 -16.28 -10.93
CA GLY A 96 -16.47 -17.67 -11.14
C GLY A 96 -15.76 -18.64 -10.21
N MET A 97 -15.34 -18.20 -9.02
CA MET A 97 -14.58 -18.98 -8.05
C MET A 97 -15.34 -19.15 -6.75
N ASN A 98 -15.12 -20.27 -6.10
CA ASN A 98 -15.47 -20.46 -4.69
C ASN A 98 -14.27 -20.12 -3.77
N GLU A 99 -14.48 -20.26 -2.45
CA GLU A 99 -13.46 -19.92 -1.46
C GLU A 99 -12.23 -20.85 -1.54
N ASP A 100 -12.44 -22.14 -1.76
CA ASP A 100 -11.36 -23.14 -1.80
C ASP A 100 -10.50 -22.96 -3.06
N GLU A 101 -11.11 -22.67 -4.19
CA GLU A 101 -10.41 -22.34 -5.44
C GLU A 101 -9.56 -21.08 -5.28
N GLU A 102 -10.08 -20.04 -4.62
CA GLU A 102 -9.30 -18.83 -4.35
C GLU A 102 -8.15 -19.09 -3.36
N ILE A 103 -8.35 -19.91 -2.33
CA ILE A 103 -7.29 -20.33 -1.41
C ILE A 103 -6.20 -21.08 -2.18
N ALA A 104 -6.57 -22.03 -3.06
CA ALA A 104 -5.62 -22.76 -3.89
C ALA A 104 -4.84 -21.84 -4.81
N ARG A 105 -5.52 -20.92 -5.51
CA ARG A 105 -4.89 -19.92 -6.38
C ARG A 105 -3.85 -19.07 -5.64
N ILE A 106 -4.21 -18.53 -4.47
CA ILE A 106 -3.30 -17.71 -3.66
C ILE A 106 -2.13 -18.52 -3.13
N THR A 107 -2.37 -19.78 -2.75
CA THR A 107 -1.29 -20.68 -2.31
C THR A 107 -0.25 -20.87 -3.41
N HIS A 108 -0.67 -21.17 -4.64
CA HIS A 108 0.24 -21.33 -5.78
C HIS A 108 1.01 -20.03 -6.09
N ILE A 109 0.33 -18.87 -5.99
CA ILE A 109 0.98 -17.56 -6.16
C ILE A 109 2.06 -17.34 -5.09
N LEU A 110 1.77 -17.63 -3.83
CA LEU A 110 2.73 -17.50 -2.72
C LEU A 110 3.95 -18.43 -2.89
N GLU A 111 3.72 -19.67 -3.29
CA GLU A 111 4.78 -20.64 -3.59
C GLU A 111 5.69 -20.14 -4.72
N LYS A 112 5.09 -19.67 -5.81
CA LYS A 112 5.82 -19.10 -6.95
C LYS A 112 6.63 -17.87 -6.53
N ALA A 113 6.02 -16.93 -5.79
CA ALA A 113 6.68 -15.72 -5.31
C ALA A 113 7.90 -16.05 -4.43
N LYS A 114 7.77 -17.03 -3.53
CA LYS A 114 8.88 -17.50 -2.69
C LYS A 114 9.98 -18.15 -3.51
N LYS A 115 9.62 -19.01 -4.48
CA LYS A 115 10.57 -19.66 -5.39
C LYS A 115 11.39 -18.63 -6.18
N GLU A 116 10.75 -17.54 -6.63
CA GLU A 116 11.38 -16.45 -7.37
C GLU A 116 11.97 -15.37 -6.46
N LYS A 117 11.91 -15.55 -5.12
CA LYS A 117 12.43 -14.61 -4.12
C LYS A 117 11.86 -13.20 -4.25
N MET A 118 10.60 -13.09 -4.64
CA MET A 118 9.89 -11.82 -4.71
C MET A 118 9.71 -11.21 -3.32
N TYR A 119 9.71 -9.88 -3.23
CA TYR A 119 9.36 -9.17 -2.01
C TYR A 119 7.84 -9.12 -1.88
N ILE A 120 7.27 -9.86 -0.89
CA ILE A 120 5.83 -10.01 -0.71
C ILE A 120 5.31 -8.94 0.25
N VAL A 121 4.38 -8.11 -0.22
CA VAL A 121 3.71 -7.08 0.57
C VAL A 121 2.23 -7.42 0.71
N GLY A 122 1.78 -7.61 1.94
CA GLY A 122 0.37 -7.77 2.26
C GLY A 122 -0.28 -6.41 2.51
N ILE A 123 -1.39 -6.13 1.86
CA ILE A 123 -2.09 -4.85 1.98
C ILE A 123 -3.55 -5.12 2.39
N HIS A 124 -4.00 -4.49 3.47
CA HIS A 124 -5.39 -4.56 3.91
C HIS A 124 -5.94 -3.15 4.15
N ILE A 125 -6.69 -2.64 3.17
CA ILE A 125 -7.27 -1.29 3.18
C ILE A 125 -8.80 -1.27 3.20
N GLY A 126 -9.43 -2.44 3.20
CA GLY A 126 -10.89 -2.57 3.27
C GLY A 126 -11.50 -2.23 4.64
N GLY A 127 -10.65 -1.97 5.64
CA GLY A 127 -11.05 -1.56 6.96
C GLY A 127 -11.87 -2.61 7.72
N GLU A 128 -12.62 -2.16 8.72
CA GLU A 128 -13.43 -3.04 9.59
C GLU A 128 -14.46 -3.86 8.80
N SER A 129 -15.05 -3.29 7.76
CA SER A 129 -16.05 -3.98 6.93
C SER A 129 -15.48 -5.21 6.19
N ARG A 130 -14.17 -5.31 6.07
CA ARG A 130 -13.44 -6.42 5.47
C ARG A 130 -12.67 -7.29 6.49
N ARG A 131 -13.16 -7.34 7.75
CA ARG A 131 -12.59 -8.16 8.83
C ARG A 131 -13.47 -9.35 9.22
N GLY A 132 -14.57 -9.61 8.49
CA GLY A 132 -15.42 -10.78 8.71
C GLY A 132 -14.76 -12.13 8.41
N ALA A 133 -15.48 -13.23 8.69
CA ALA A 133 -14.98 -14.61 8.59
C ALA A 133 -14.38 -14.96 7.22
N LEU A 134 -14.99 -14.51 6.13
CA LEU A 134 -14.47 -14.73 4.78
C LEU A 134 -13.09 -14.07 4.60
N SER A 135 -12.96 -12.79 4.99
CA SER A 135 -11.67 -12.09 4.88
C SER A 135 -10.60 -12.72 5.78
N ALA A 136 -10.99 -13.20 6.96
CA ALA A 136 -10.06 -13.83 7.89
C ALA A 136 -9.34 -15.04 7.28
N LYS A 137 -10.00 -15.83 6.41
CA LYS A 137 -9.39 -16.96 5.71
C LYS A 137 -8.19 -16.49 4.88
N PHE A 138 -8.37 -15.47 4.07
CA PHE A 138 -7.31 -14.93 3.19
C PHE A 138 -6.25 -14.15 3.96
N ILE A 139 -6.64 -13.38 4.98
CA ILE A 139 -5.69 -12.66 5.85
C ILE A 139 -4.77 -13.66 6.57
N ASN A 140 -5.33 -14.72 7.15
CA ASN A 140 -4.56 -15.74 7.87
C ASN A 140 -3.65 -16.56 6.94
N LEU A 141 -4.05 -16.74 5.68
CA LEU A 141 -3.22 -17.38 4.67
C LEU A 141 -2.03 -16.51 4.25
N VAL A 142 -2.27 -15.24 4.00
CA VAL A 142 -1.29 -14.34 3.35
C VAL A 142 -0.39 -13.62 4.36
N ALA A 143 -0.98 -13.00 5.39
CA ALA A 143 -0.24 -12.08 6.26
C ALA A 143 1.00 -12.68 6.92
N PRO A 144 1.00 -13.95 7.41
CA PRO A 144 2.18 -14.57 7.99
C PRO A 144 3.32 -14.84 6.99
N GLN A 145 3.05 -14.73 5.70
CA GLN A 145 3.98 -15.05 4.63
C GLN A 145 4.57 -13.80 3.96
N CYS A 146 4.17 -12.62 4.42
CA CYS A 146 4.64 -11.33 3.90
C CYS A 146 6.01 -10.95 4.45
N ASN A 147 6.75 -10.17 3.64
CA ASN A 147 7.95 -9.47 4.09
C ASN A 147 7.60 -8.10 4.71
N TYR A 148 6.43 -7.56 4.38
CA TYR A 148 5.92 -6.29 4.87
C TYR A 148 4.40 -6.25 4.82
N ILE A 149 3.78 -5.57 5.78
CA ILE A 149 2.33 -5.41 5.83
C ILE A 149 1.97 -3.93 5.91
N ILE A 150 0.96 -3.54 5.13
CA ILE A 150 0.32 -2.24 5.21
C ILE A 150 -1.15 -2.47 5.56
N VAL A 151 -1.62 -1.83 6.62
CA VAL A 151 -2.99 -2.01 7.10
C VAL A 151 -3.65 -0.67 7.41
N LYS A 152 -4.92 -0.52 7.01
CA LYS A 152 -5.72 0.63 7.42
C LYS A 152 -6.11 0.49 8.90
N GLN A 153 -6.04 1.58 9.66
CA GLN A 153 -6.21 1.63 11.11
C GLN A 153 -7.52 0.98 11.57
N ASP A 154 -8.62 1.29 10.92
CA ASP A 154 -9.93 0.72 11.25
C ASP A 154 -10.01 -0.79 10.98
N GLY A 155 -9.16 -1.34 10.09
CA GLY A 155 -8.98 -2.77 9.86
C GLY A 155 -8.04 -3.46 10.86
N ASN A 156 -7.41 -2.70 11.78
CA ASN A 156 -6.47 -3.22 12.79
C ASN A 156 -6.88 -2.89 14.24
N LYS A 157 -8.15 -2.59 14.50
CA LYS A 157 -8.67 -2.25 15.84
C LYS A 157 -8.41 -3.33 16.90
N ASP A 158 -8.36 -4.60 16.48
CA ASP A 158 -8.03 -5.75 17.33
C ASP A 158 -6.51 -5.96 17.50
N ASN A 159 -5.70 -5.11 16.87
CA ASN A 159 -4.25 -5.22 16.79
C ASN A 159 -3.73 -6.54 16.21
N TYR A 160 -4.54 -7.22 15.40
CA TYR A 160 -4.14 -8.50 14.80
C TYR A 160 -2.85 -8.38 13.99
N PHE A 161 -2.80 -7.43 13.03
CA PHE A 161 -1.61 -7.26 12.18
C PHE A 161 -0.39 -6.78 12.97
N THR A 162 -0.58 -5.89 13.93
CA THR A 162 0.51 -5.42 14.81
C THR A 162 1.11 -6.57 15.61
N LYS A 163 0.27 -7.37 16.29
CA LYS A 163 0.72 -8.55 17.05
C LYS A 163 1.38 -9.60 16.16
N LEU A 164 0.84 -9.82 14.95
CA LEU A 164 1.45 -10.72 13.97
C LEU A 164 2.83 -10.23 13.56
N GLY A 165 2.95 -8.92 13.26
CA GLY A 165 4.21 -8.29 12.88
C GLY A 165 5.27 -8.42 13.95
N GLU A 166 4.92 -8.15 15.21
CA GLU A 166 5.81 -8.31 16.36
C GLU A 166 6.28 -9.76 16.52
N LYS A 167 5.35 -10.72 16.51
CA LYS A 167 5.63 -12.16 16.66
C LYS A 167 6.50 -12.70 15.55
N SER A 168 6.23 -12.31 14.30
CA SER A 168 6.88 -12.84 13.11
C SER A 168 8.03 -11.98 12.59
N LYS A 169 8.33 -10.86 13.27
CA LYS A 169 9.33 -9.86 12.86
C LYS A 169 9.05 -9.29 11.44
N ILE A 170 7.77 -9.14 11.11
CA ILE A 170 7.31 -8.53 9.86
C ILE A 170 7.03 -7.06 10.14
N PRO A 171 7.71 -6.10 9.48
CA PRO A 171 7.39 -4.69 9.63
C PRO A 171 5.94 -4.41 9.23
N VAL A 172 5.24 -3.60 10.03
CA VAL A 172 3.84 -3.22 9.78
C VAL A 172 3.74 -1.70 9.78
N THR A 173 3.12 -1.16 8.75
CA THR A 173 2.72 0.26 8.72
C THR A 173 1.21 0.36 8.80
N VAL A 174 0.75 1.17 9.76
CA VAL A 174 -0.67 1.50 9.92
C VAL A 174 -0.91 2.84 9.23
N ILE A 175 -1.87 2.86 8.31
CA ILE A 175 -2.31 4.07 7.61
C ILE A 175 -3.71 4.48 8.09
N GLU A 176 -4.01 5.76 8.11
CA GLU A 176 -5.33 6.26 8.48
C GLU A 176 -6.29 6.18 7.28
N GLU A 177 -5.87 6.70 6.13
CA GLU A 177 -6.65 6.71 4.92
C GLU A 177 -5.98 5.96 3.78
N THR A 178 -6.78 5.48 2.82
CA THR A 178 -6.26 4.74 1.65
C THR A 178 -5.27 5.58 0.84
N LEU A 179 -5.42 6.90 0.82
CA LEU A 179 -4.51 7.80 0.11
C LEU A 179 -3.12 7.89 0.74
N ASP A 180 -2.95 7.50 2.00
CA ASP A 180 -1.64 7.46 2.66
C ASP A 180 -0.71 6.42 2.02
N LEU A 181 -1.27 5.47 1.25
CA LEU A 181 -0.48 4.57 0.41
C LEU A 181 0.46 5.32 -0.54
N VAL A 182 0.12 6.54 -0.95
CA VAL A 182 0.97 7.37 -1.82
C VAL A 182 2.31 7.64 -1.14
N SER A 183 2.30 8.10 0.11
CA SER A 183 3.51 8.39 0.87
C SER A 183 4.31 7.10 1.17
N VAL A 184 3.61 6.00 1.49
CA VAL A 184 4.24 4.69 1.69
C VAL A 184 4.93 4.21 0.40
N PHE A 185 4.26 4.29 -0.74
CA PHE A 185 4.83 3.86 -2.03
C PHE A 185 5.99 4.75 -2.46
N LYS A 186 5.90 6.07 -2.28
CA LYS A 186 7.03 6.98 -2.54
C LYS A 186 8.25 6.60 -1.68
N ALA A 187 8.04 6.34 -0.39
CA ALA A 187 9.12 5.91 0.49
C ALA A 187 9.69 4.55 0.08
N MET A 188 8.83 3.57 -0.27
CA MET A 188 9.22 2.21 -0.64
C MET A 188 10.05 2.16 -1.92
N PHE A 189 9.68 2.95 -2.94
CA PHE A 189 10.32 2.93 -4.26
C PHE A 189 11.25 4.12 -4.51
N ALA A 190 11.49 4.96 -3.50
CA ALA A 190 12.31 6.16 -3.60
C ALA A 190 11.89 7.12 -4.75
N VAL A 191 10.57 7.24 -4.97
CA VAL A 191 10.00 8.17 -5.97
C VAL A 191 9.88 9.56 -5.34
N LYS A 192 10.29 10.59 -6.11
CA LYS A 192 10.22 11.99 -5.70
C LYS A 192 8.84 12.61 -5.97
#